data_1bed9a0fd6c36550bcdee55a4f350d0a
#
_entry.id   1bed9a0fd6c36550bcdee55a4f350d0a
#
_cell.length_a   1.000
_cell.length_b   1.000
_cell.length_c   1.000
_cell.angle_alpha   90.00
_cell.angle_beta   90.00
_cell.angle_gamma   90.00
#
_symmetry.space_group_name_H-M   'P 1'
#
loop_
_entity.id
_entity.type
_entity.pdbx_description
1 polymer ?
#
loop_
_entity_poly.entity_id
_entity_poly.type
_entity_poly.pdbx_seq_one_letter_code
_entity_poly.pdbx_strand_id
1 'polypeptide(L)'
;MSQDPPAATLLLVDDDRGLLRLAAKALERQGYSVATAASGAEALAWLQASRPDLLLLDLKLQDFDARQLIRQLSGLHRLPPFLIVTGQGDERVAVEMMKGGARDYLVKGADFLELLPAVAARALAQIEQEGKLAAAEQALRWSEERFRVALKHSPIMVFNQDTDLRYTWVHNQAVVQMDRDMLGKTDGELFPAEEADRLRQIKARVLLTGTGLRQEVSRAAGGQTHFYDLTVEPVRDAQGRITGITGAAMEVTERKRLEGEILRISEMEQRRIGQDLHDGICQHLTGIELKSQSLAQILEKKNPRQAAQAEQIARQVREVIGQTRSLARGLSPFILEAEGWVSALKQLAARTQESFHVQCHFQTGGLVSISDPAAATHLYRIAQEAVANAIKHGKASAVDIRLDNIGDQTVLAVTDNGAGFASPVQAGGGMGLRTMQYRAGMIGASLRVQTPAEGGTRILCSFQNPPSRPPQ
;
A
#
# COMPACT_ATOMS: atom_id res chain seq x y z
N MET A 1 18.44 -33.52 -11.47
CA MET A 1 19.82 -33.88 -11.83
C MET A 1 20.70 -32.89 -11.09
N SER A 2 21.24 -33.27 -9.94
CA SER A 2 22.25 -32.51 -9.21
C SER A 2 23.51 -32.51 -10.06
N GLN A 3 23.85 -31.35 -10.62
CA GLN A 3 25.20 -31.14 -11.14
C GLN A 3 26.09 -31.03 -9.91
N ASP A 4 27.01 -32.00 -9.74
CA ASP A 4 28.11 -31.84 -8.80
C ASP A 4 28.80 -30.49 -9.10
N PRO A 5 29.15 -29.71 -8.07
CA PRO A 5 29.85 -28.45 -8.28
C PRO A 5 31.14 -28.72 -9.07
N PRO A 6 31.50 -27.84 -10.00
CA PRO A 6 32.73 -28.04 -10.78
C PRO A 6 33.90 -28.21 -9.83
N ALA A 7 34.74 -29.22 -10.11
CA ALA A 7 35.89 -29.51 -9.31
C ALA A 7 36.79 -28.28 -9.20
N ALA A 8 37.18 -27.90 -7.97
CA ALA A 8 38.06 -26.74 -7.78
C ALA A 8 39.38 -26.95 -8.55
N THR A 9 39.85 -25.89 -9.21
CA THR A 9 41.03 -25.91 -10.05
C THR A 9 42.25 -25.47 -9.22
N LEU A 10 43.24 -26.30 -9.11
CA LEU A 10 44.49 -26.06 -8.40
C LEU A 10 45.64 -25.89 -9.39
N LEU A 11 46.55 -24.94 -9.15
CA LEU A 11 47.82 -24.83 -9.87
C LEU A 11 48.95 -25.19 -8.94
N LEU A 12 49.71 -26.23 -9.27
CA LEU A 12 50.92 -26.65 -8.57
C LEU A 12 52.15 -26.11 -9.32
N VAL A 13 53.04 -25.42 -8.60
CA VAL A 13 54.26 -24.85 -9.17
C VAL A 13 55.43 -25.36 -8.36
N ASP A 14 56.32 -26.17 -8.99
CA ASP A 14 57.48 -26.80 -8.38
C ASP A 14 58.45 -27.22 -9.50
N ASP A 15 59.74 -27.08 -9.32
CA ASP A 15 60.74 -27.45 -10.33
C ASP A 15 61.08 -28.96 -10.31
N ASP A 16 60.67 -29.67 -9.24
CA ASP A 16 60.75 -31.13 -9.19
C ASP A 16 59.54 -31.77 -9.91
N ARG A 17 59.74 -32.16 -11.16
CA ARG A 17 58.72 -32.84 -11.98
C ARG A 17 58.23 -34.17 -11.39
N GLY A 18 59.06 -34.85 -10.59
CA GLY A 18 58.68 -36.10 -9.91
C GLY A 18 57.65 -35.79 -8.81
N LEU A 19 57.94 -34.78 -7.98
CA LEU A 19 57.09 -34.32 -6.93
C LEU A 19 55.77 -33.75 -7.47
N LEU A 20 55.83 -32.95 -8.56
CA LEU A 20 54.64 -32.43 -9.24
C LEU A 20 53.66 -33.54 -9.64
N ARG A 21 54.16 -34.63 -10.25
CA ARG A 21 53.34 -35.76 -10.67
C ARG A 21 52.66 -36.47 -9.48
N LEU A 22 53.39 -36.66 -8.40
CA LEU A 22 52.87 -37.31 -7.20
C LEU A 22 51.85 -36.44 -6.47
N ALA A 23 52.15 -35.18 -6.31
CA ALA A 23 51.28 -34.19 -5.68
C ALA A 23 49.98 -33.98 -6.49
N ALA A 24 50.10 -33.85 -7.81
CA ALA A 24 48.92 -33.74 -8.69
C ALA A 24 48.01 -34.97 -8.55
N LYS A 25 48.59 -36.17 -8.61
CA LYS A 25 47.85 -37.43 -8.44
C LYS A 25 47.18 -37.55 -7.07
N ALA A 26 47.80 -37.04 -6.00
CA ALA A 26 47.21 -37.03 -4.66
C ALA A 26 46.00 -36.14 -4.58
N LEU A 27 46.03 -34.95 -5.21
CA LEU A 27 44.93 -33.99 -5.24
C LEU A 27 43.79 -34.40 -6.22
N GLU A 28 44.16 -34.96 -7.40
CA GLU A 28 43.17 -35.48 -8.37
C GLU A 28 42.32 -36.61 -7.78
N ARG A 29 42.91 -37.46 -6.92
CA ARG A 29 42.18 -38.51 -6.19
C ARG A 29 41.11 -37.96 -5.24
N GLN A 30 41.24 -36.72 -4.81
CA GLN A 30 40.23 -36.00 -4.01
C GLN A 30 39.20 -35.24 -4.86
N GLY A 31 39.27 -35.37 -6.19
CA GLY A 31 38.32 -34.77 -7.11
C GLY A 31 38.67 -33.35 -7.56
N TYR A 32 39.90 -32.87 -7.30
CA TYR A 32 40.34 -31.56 -7.81
C TYR A 32 40.81 -31.63 -9.26
N SER A 33 40.62 -30.55 -10.00
CA SER A 33 41.25 -30.36 -11.31
C SER A 33 42.63 -29.73 -11.09
N VAL A 34 43.71 -30.41 -11.51
CA VAL A 34 45.07 -29.98 -11.18
C VAL A 34 45.85 -29.62 -12.45
N ALA A 35 46.32 -28.38 -12.52
CA ALA A 35 47.32 -27.94 -13.48
C ALA A 35 48.69 -27.89 -12.81
N THR A 36 49.75 -28.15 -13.58
CA THR A 36 51.15 -28.16 -13.08
C THR A 36 51.99 -27.20 -13.91
N ALA A 37 52.95 -26.53 -13.26
CA ALA A 37 53.98 -25.71 -13.90
C ALA A 37 55.35 -26.08 -13.28
N ALA A 38 56.31 -26.39 -14.10
CA ALA A 38 57.66 -26.77 -13.66
C ALA A 38 58.62 -25.58 -13.51
N SER A 39 58.09 -24.35 -13.68
CA SER A 39 58.88 -23.11 -13.54
C SER A 39 57.97 -21.91 -13.27
N GLY A 40 58.57 -20.84 -12.78
CA GLY A 40 57.83 -19.57 -12.60
C GLY A 40 57.33 -18.98 -13.91
N ALA A 41 58.10 -19.16 -14.99
CA ALA A 41 57.71 -18.70 -16.34
C ALA A 41 56.45 -19.49 -16.86
N GLU A 42 56.44 -20.83 -16.69
CA GLU A 42 55.26 -21.61 -17.03
C GLU A 42 54.04 -21.26 -16.17
N ALA A 43 54.24 -21.01 -14.87
CA ALA A 43 53.16 -20.55 -13.98
C ALA A 43 52.58 -19.23 -14.39
N LEU A 44 53.42 -18.21 -14.76
CA LEU A 44 53.01 -16.93 -15.26
C LEU A 44 52.20 -17.09 -16.57
N ALA A 45 52.67 -17.86 -17.51
CA ALA A 45 51.99 -18.12 -18.76
C ALA A 45 50.58 -18.75 -18.53
N TRP A 46 50.49 -19.69 -17.62
CA TRP A 46 49.21 -20.31 -17.27
C TRP A 46 48.26 -19.34 -16.58
N LEU A 47 48.74 -18.52 -15.62
CA LEU A 47 47.98 -17.50 -14.90
C LEU A 47 47.56 -16.31 -15.76
N GLN A 48 48.16 -16.10 -16.92
CA GLN A 48 47.67 -15.14 -17.91
C GLN A 48 46.40 -15.62 -18.60
N ALA A 49 46.28 -16.90 -18.86
CA ALA A 49 45.19 -17.53 -19.59
C ALA A 49 44.05 -18.05 -18.67
N SER A 50 44.39 -18.41 -17.43
CA SER A 50 43.49 -19.12 -16.50
C SER A 50 43.66 -18.58 -15.07
N ARG A 51 42.65 -18.83 -14.22
CA ARG A 51 42.69 -18.47 -12.80
C ARG A 51 42.37 -19.71 -11.96
N PRO A 52 43.31 -20.18 -11.13
CA PRO A 52 43.05 -21.29 -10.22
C PRO A 52 42.29 -20.80 -8.99
N ASP A 53 41.54 -21.69 -8.34
CA ASP A 53 40.92 -21.44 -7.05
C ASP A 53 41.94 -21.40 -5.93
N LEU A 54 43.08 -22.14 -6.11
CA LEU A 54 44.19 -22.16 -5.18
C LEU A 54 45.51 -22.42 -5.94
N LEU A 55 46.54 -21.61 -5.65
CA LEU A 55 47.89 -21.77 -6.13
C LEU A 55 48.75 -22.41 -5.03
N LEU A 56 49.42 -23.52 -5.34
CA LEU A 56 50.44 -24.13 -4.48
C LEU A 56 51.80 -23.85 -5.09
N LEU A 57 52.58 -23.02 -4.41
CA LEU A 57 53.82 -22.46 -4.95
C LEU A 57 55.03 -22.94 -4.12
N ASP A 58 55.99 -23.59 -4.78
CA ASP A 58 57.29 -23.84 -4.16
C ASP A 58 58.03 -22.51 -3.90
N LEU A 59 58.64 -22.45 -2.74
CA LEU A 59 59.38 -21.27 -2.30
C LEU A 59 60.59 -20.96 -3.21
N LYS A 60 61.25 -21.99 -3.69
CA LYS A 60 62.49 -21.91 -4.48
C LYS A 60 62.31 -22.60 -5.83
N LEU A 61 62.12 -21.81 -6.87
CA LEU A 61 62.15 -22.30 -8.24
C LEU A 61 63.51 -21.95 -8.89
N GLN A 62 63.93 -22.71 -9.89
CA GLN A 62 65.23 -22.49 -10.55
C GLN A 62 65.32 -21.12 -11.28
N ASP A 63 64.18 -20.66 -11.81
CA ASP A 63 64.10 -19.42 -12.60
C ASP A 63 63.50 -18.25 -11.83
N PHE A 64 62.73 -18.47 -10.77
CA PHE A 64 62.04 -17.45 -9.98
C PHE A 64 62.11 -17.72 -8.48
N ASP A 65 62.30 -16.67 -7.67
CA ASP A 65 61.91 -16.71 -6.25
C ASP A 65 60.42 -16.51 -6.12
N ALA A 66 59.75 -17.33 -5.30
CA ALA A 66 58.29 -17.18 -5.06
C ALA A 66 57.88 -15.75 -4.70
N ARG A 67 58.69 -15.01 -3.96
CA ARG A 67 58.43 -13.59 -3.61
C ARG A 67 58.38 -12.67 -4.84
N GLN A 68 59.21 -12.98 -5.84
CA GLN A 68 59.22 -12.20 -7.09
C GLN A 68 57.96 -12.47 -7.88
N LEU A 69 57.57 -13.75 -7.99
CA LEU A 69 56.35 -14.19 -8.66
C LEU A 69 55.09 -13.52 -8.03
N ILE A 70 54.98 -13.61 -6.70
CA ILE A 70 53.90 -13.04 -5.95
C ILE A 70 53.82 -11.51 -6.12
N ARG A 71 54.95 -10.79 -6.04
CA ARG A 71 54.99 -9.35 -6.26
C ARG A 71 54.55 -8.99 -7.66
N GLN A 72 54.97 -9.72 -8.67
CA GLN A 72 54.57 -9.47 -10.05
C GLN A 72 53.10 -9.71 -10.27
N LEU A 73 52.50 -10.79 -9.72
CA LEU A 73 51.10 -11.08 -9.81
C LEU A 73 50.24 -10.10 -9.01
N SER A 74 50.71 -9.67 -7.84
CA SER A 74 50.02 -8.63 -7.03
C SER A 74 49.97 -7.29 -7.76
N GLY A 75 51.08 -6.89 -8.40
CA GLY A 75 51.13 -5.68 -9.20
C GLY A 75 50.15 -5.65 -10.40
N LEU A 76 49.84 -6.86 -10.91
CA LEU A 76 48.87 -7.04 -11.99
C LEU A 76 47.43 -7.27 -11.47
N HIS A 77 47.17 -7.25 -10.16
CA HIS A 77 45.88 -7.61 -9.51
C HIS A 77 45.38 -9.01 -9.92
N ARG A 78 46.32 -9.94 -10.18
CA ARG A 78 46.05 -11.30 -10.64
C ARG A 78 46.49 -12.39 -9.70
N LEU A 79 46.94 -12.04 -8.50
CA LEU A 79 47.38 -13.05 -7.50
C LEU A 79 46.15 -13.85 -7.02
N PRO A 80 46.09 -15.17 -7.29
CA PRO A 80 45.07 -16.03 -6.70
C PRO A 80 45.37 -16.28 -5.22
N PRO A 81 44.41 -16.82 -4.43
CA PRO A 81 44.76 -17.41 -3.12
C PRO A 81 45.86 -18.43 -3.26
N PHE A 82 46.82 -18.40 -2.35
CA PHE A 82 47.99 -19.27 -2.50
C PHE A 82 48.47 -19.91 -1.20
N LEU A 83 49.04 -21.08 -1.32
CA LEU A 83 49.80 -21.81 -0.30
C LEU A 83 51.28 -21.83 -0.69
N ILE A 84 52.12 -21.79 0.31
CA ILE A 84 53.57 -21.96 0.10
C ILE A 84 53.94 -23.39 0.41
N VAL A 85 54.70 -24.00 -0.50
CA VAL A 85 55.40 -25.29 -0.27
C VAL A 85 56.86 -24.95 -0.03
N THR A 86 57.47 -25.51 1.03
CA THR A 86 58.82 -25.13 1.46
C THR A 86 59.63 -26.35 1.84
N GLY A 87 60.96 -26.28 1.62
CA GLY A 87 61.87 -27.33 2.11
C GLY A 87 62.17 -27.19 3.61
N GLN A 88 62.83 -28.20 4.17
CA GLN A 88 63.31 -28.15 5.57
C GLN A 88 64.33 -27.01 5.76
N GLY A 89 64.13 -26.21 6.81
CA GLY A 89 65.01 -25.05 7.15
C GLY A 89 64.59 -23.71 6.65
N ASP A 90 63.53 -23.58 5.82
CA ASP A 90 63.01 -22.35 5.27
C ASP A 90 61.82 -21.78 6.03
N GLU A 91 61.57 -22.21 7.27
CA GLU A 91 60.40 -21.88 8.09
C GLU A 91 60.25 -20.36 8.35
N ARG A 92 61.37 -19.63 8.49
CA ARG A 92 61.39 -18.18 8.64
C ARG A 92 60.78 -17.46 7.42
N VAL A 93 61.08 -18.00 6.23
CA VAL A 93 60.56 -17.42 4.98
C VAL A 93 59.08 -17.75 4.82
N ALA A 94 58.67 -18.95 5.21
CA ALA A 94 57.24 -19.33 5.22
C ALA A 94 56.40 -18.38 6.10
N VAL A 95 56.90 -18.04 7.30
CA VAL A 95 56.25 -17.08 8.20
C VAL A 95 56.19 -15.68 7.59
N GLU A 96 57.21 -15.25 6.85
CA GLU A 96 57.21 -13.98 6.13
C GLU A 96 56.14 -13.97 5.01
N MET A 97 56.03 -15.10 4.30
CA MET A 97 55.02 -15.27 3.24
C MET A 97 53.59 -15.34 3.78
N MET A 98 53.37 -15.88 4.97
CA MET A 98 52.10 -15.81 5.67
C MET A 98 51.67 -14.37 5.96
N LYS A 99 52.63 -13.50 6.39
CA LYS A 99 52.38 -12.05 6.53
C LYS A 99 52.12 -11.38 5.18
N GLY A 100 52.65 -11.96 4.09
CA GLY A 100 52.43 -11.51 2.72
C GLY A 100 51.15 -11.98 2.07
N GLY A 101 50.27 -12.68 2.81
CA GLY A 101 48.92 -13.10 2.33
C GLY A 101 48.83 -14.58 1.89
N ALA A 102 49.84 -15.39 2.16
CA ALA A 102 49.71 -16.86 2.00
C ALA A 102 48.61 -17.39 2.94
N ARG A 103 47.80 -18.32 2.45
CA ARG A 103 46.71 -18.91 3.24
C ARG A 103 47.18 -19.92 4.25
N ASP A 104 48.27 -20.62 3.87
CA ASP A 104 48.95 -21.59 4.73
C ASP A 104 50.32 -21.93 4.13
N TYR A 105 51.10 -22.75 4.82
CA TYR A 105 52.32 -23.30 4.27
C TYR A 105 52.43 -24.81 4.56
N LEU A 106 53.17 -25.54 3.75
CA LEU A 106 53.39 -26.96 3.88
C LEU A 106 54.88 -27.30 3.67
N VAL A 107 55.47 -28.04 4.59
CA VAL A 107 56.87 -28.41 4.51
C VAL A 107 57.01 -29.72 3.72
N LYS A 108 57.98 -29.79 2.77
CA LYS A 108 58.33 -30.99 2.00
C LYS A 108 59.05 -32.00 2.94
N GLY A 109 58.29 -32.80 3.67
CA GLY A 109 58.73 -33.86 4.57
C GLY A 109 58.26 -35.24 4.12
N ALA A 110 58.48 -36.24 4.95
CA ALA A 110 58.05 -37.62 4.69
C ALA A 110 56.52 -37.70 4.47
N ASP A 111 55.76 -36.92 5.22
CA ASP A 111 54.29 -36.93 5.23
C ASP A 111 53.66 -35.86 4.27
N PHE A 112 54.50 -35.23 3.43
CA PHE A 112 54.05 -34.13 2.54
C PHE A 112 52.84 -34.52 1.68
N LEU A 113 52.93 -35.66 0.98
CA LEU A 113 51.88 -36.10 0.06
C LEU A 113 50.60 -36.54 0.78
N GLU A 114 50.67 -36.93 2.05
CA GLU A 114 49.52 -37.29 2.88
C GLU A 114 48.82 -36.04 3.43
N LEU A 115 49.58 -35.01 3.80
CA LEU A 115 49.06 -33.75 4.36
C LEU A 115 48.53 -32.79 3.30
N LEU A 116 49.10 -32.82 2.09
CA LEU A 116 48.79 -31.89 1.01
C LEU A 116 47.27 -31.77 0.70
N PRO A 117 46.51 -32.87 0.55
CA PRO A 117 45.08 -32.79 0.28
C PRO A 117 44.29 -32.11 1.42
N ALA A 118 44.64 -32.42 2.67
CA ALA A 118 43.95 -31.87 3.84
C ALA A 118 44.20 -30.36 4.00
N VAL A 119 45.44 -29.90 3.73
CA VAL A 119 45.81 -28.48 3.77
C VAL A 119 45.12 -27.73 2.63
N ALA A 120 45.12 -28.28 1.42
CA ALA A 120 44.43 -27.69 0.28
C ALA A 120 42.90 -27.57 0.54
N ALA A 121 42.28 -28.64 1.06
CA ALA A 121 40.85 -28.63 1.40
C ALA A 121 40.51 -27.56 2.45
N ARG A 122 41.32 -27.42 3.49
CA ARG A 122 41.16 -26.42 4.54
C ARG A 122 41.26 -25.02 3.98
N ALA A 123 42.24 -24.75 3.13
CA ALA A 123 42.43 -23.45 2.50
C ALA A 123 41.24 -23.09 1.57
N LEU A 124 40.78 -24.02 0.75
CA LEU A 124 39.62 -23.83 -0.12
C LEU A 124 38.34 -23.58 0.68
N ALA A 125 38.08 -24.34 1.76
CA ALA A 125 36.92 -24.11 2.62
C ALA A 125 36.92 -22.72 3.26
N GLN A 126 38.10 -22.24 3.68
CA GLN A 126 38.25 -20.89 4.23
C GLN A 126 37.95 -19.79 3.15
N ILE A 127 38.49 -19.97 1.94
CA ILE A 127 38.25 -19.08 0.81
C ILE A 127 36.76 -19.02 0.48
N GLU A 128 36.09 -20.15 0.44
CA GLU A 128 34.65 -20.23 0.18
C GLU A 128 33.82 -19.51 1.27
N GLN A 129 34.20 -19.71 2.52
CA GLN A 129 33.51 -19.06 3.65
C GLN A 129 33.69 -17.55 3.63
N GLU A 130 34.92 -17.06 3.36
CA GLU A 130 35.19 -15.64 3.20
C GLU A 130 34.40 -15.02 2.01
N GLY A 131 34.31 -15.74 0.89
CA GLY A 131 33.55 -15.36 -0.28
C GLY A 131 32.05 -15.26 0.01
N LYS A 132 31.48 -16.23 0.73
CA LYS A 132 30.07 -16.21 1.16
C LYS A 132 29.76 -15.03 2.08
N LEU A 133 30.67 -14.76 3.03
CA LEU A 133 30.51 -13.63 3.95
C LEU A 133 30.55 -12.29 3.19
N ALA A 134 31.54 -12.10 2.33
CA ALA A 134 31.67 -10.89 1.52
C ALA A 134 30.46 -10.66 0.60
N ALA A 135 29.96 -11.74 -0.02
CA ALA A 135 28.75 -11.66 -0.85
C ALA A 135 27.49 -11.29 -0.04
N ALA A 136 27.35 -11.87 1.17
CA ALA A 136 26.23 -11.56 2.06
C ALA A 136 26.27 -10.09 2.55
N GLU A 137 27.47 -9.61 2.94
CA GLU A 137 27.67 -8.20 3.33
C GLU A 137 27.38 -7.24 2.18
N GLN A 138 27.81 -7.57 0.98
CA GLN A 138 27.52 -6.78 -0.21
C GLN A 138 26.05 -6.75 -0.52
N ALA A 139 25.35 -7.89 -0.47
CA ALA A 139 23.92 -7.99 -0.67
C ALA A 139 23.14 -7.14 0.35
N LEU A 140 23.56 -7.19 1.62
CA LEU A 140 22.97 -6.36 2.69
C LEU A 140 23.14 -4.87 2.40
N ARG A 141 24.37 -4.42 2.08
CA ARG A 141 24.64 -3.02 1.71
C ARG A 141 23.80 -2.54 0.53
N TRP A 142 23.66 -3.37 -0.50
CA TRP A 142 22.82 -3.07 -1.67
C TRP A 142 21.34 -2.96 -1.30
N SER A 143 20.88 -3.82 -0.40
CA SER A 143 19.50 -3.79 0.09
C SER A 143 19.22 -2.51 0.89
N GLU A 144 20.11 -2.15 1.82
CA GLU A 144 20.02 -0.92 2.61
C GLU A 144 20.03 0.34 1.74
N GLU A 145 20.92 0.38 0.74
CA GLU A 145 21.02 1.53 -0.16
C GLU A 145 19.76 1.69 -1.03
N ARG A 146 19.25 0.58 -1.59
CA ARG A 146 17.99 0.61 -2.35
C ARG A 146 16.83 1.10 -1.49
N PHE A 147 16.74 0.61 -0.25
CA PHE A 147 15.71 1.04 0.70
C PHE A 147 15.85 2.53 1.03
N ARG A 148 17.06 3.00 1.31
CA ARG A 148 17.35 4.41 1.59
C ARG A 148 16.97 5.33 0.42
N VAL A 149 17.34 4.96 -0.82
CA VAL A 149 17.02 5.73 -2.02
C VAL A 149 15.51 5.76 -2.27
N ALA A 150 14.83 4.62 -2.12
CA ALA A 150 13.37 4.52 -2.32
C ALA A 150 12.59 5.41 -1.34
N LEU A 151 13.05 5.52 -0.10
CA LEU A 151 12.37 6.32 0.94
C LEU A 151 12.82 7.79 0.99
N LYS A 152 13.98 8.15 0.42
CA LYS A 152 14.61 9.48 0.60
C LYS A 152 13.71 10.67 0.23
N HIS A 153 12.84 10.49 -0.78
CA HIS A 153 11.93 11.53 -1.27
C HIS A 153 10.46 11.12 -1.18
N SER A 154 10.19 10.02 -0.47
CA SER A 154 8.82 9.55 -0.28
C SER A 154 8.19 10.25 0.92
N PRO A 155 6.95 10.75 0.82
CA PRO A 155 6.21 11.31 1.94
C PRO A 155 5.66 10.20 2.86
N ILE A 156 6.51 9.23 3.20
CA ILE A 156 6.16 8.08 4.03
C ILE A 156 7.08 8.03 5.24
N MET A 157 6.49 7.98 6.42
CA MET A 157 7.18 7.56 7.64
C MET A 157 7.13 6.04 7.73
N VAL A 158 8.26 5.41 8.01
CA VAL A 158 8.34 3.96 8.29
C VAL A 158 8.90 3.78 9.70
N PHE A 159 8.34 2.82 10.44
CA PHE A 159 8.74 2.59 11.82
C PHE A 159 8.66 1.11 12.19
N ASN A 160 9.46 0.74 13.20
CA ASN A 160 9.34 -0.53 13.90
C ASN A 160 9.06 -0.27 15.38
N GLN A 161 8.25 -1.14 15.99
CA GLN A 161 7.99 -1.14 17.43
C GLN A 161 8.12 -2.57 17.97
N ASP A 162 8.55 -2.69 19.21
CA ASP A 162 8.58 -3.97 19.93
C ASP A 162 7.18 -4.40 20.40
N THR A 163 7.10 -5.47 21.17
CA THR A 163 5.84 -5.99 21.73
C THR A 163 5.19 -5.06 22.75
N ASP A 164 5.96 -4.15 23.34
CA ASP A 164 5.47 -3.11 24.26
C ASP A 164 5.08 -1.82 23.53
N LEU A 165 5.08 -1.85 22.19
CA LEU A 165 4.80 -0.74 21.29
C LEU A 165 5.77 0.45 21.48
N ARG A 166 7.02 0.19 21.86
CA ARG A 166 8.09 1.19 21.88
C ARG A 166 8.75 1.24 20.50
N TYR A 167 8.97 2.45 20.01
CA TYR A 167 9.65 2.65 18.73
C TYR A 167 11.11 2.19 18.82
N THR A 168 11.46 1.16 18.05
CA THR A 168 12.84 0.61 17.97
C THR A 168 13.60 1.16 16.77
N TRP A 169 12.89 1.60 15.73
CA TRP A 169 13.45 2.25 14.56
C TRP A 169 12.41 3.14 13.89
N VAL A 170 12.85 4.30 13.37
CA VAL A 170 11.99 5.28 12.68
C VAL A 170 12.76 5.89 11.51
N HIS A 171 12.09 6.00 10.39
CA HIS A 171 12.56 6.75 9.23
C HIS A 171 11.56 7.82 8.84
N ASN A 172 12.04 9.05 8.59
CA ASN A 172 11.27 10.19 8.09
C ASN A 172 10.10 10.61 9.02
N GLN A 173 10.37 10.73 10.31
CA GLN A 173 9.38 11.17 11.31
C GLN A 173 8.77 12.55 11.04
N ALA A 174 9.44 13.39 10.24
CA ALA A 174 8.94 14.70 9.83
C ALA A 174 7.62 14.63 9.06
N VAL A 175 7.33 13.51 8.37
CA VAL A 175 6.06 13.28 7.66
C VAL A 175 4.86 13.39 8.60
N VAL A 176 5.00 12.90 9.83
CA VAL A 176 3.96 13.02 10.87
C VAL A 176 4.13 14.27 11.73
N GLN A 177 4.89 15.26 11.24
CA GLN A 177 5.15 16.54 11.94
C GLN A 177 5.65 16.35 13.37
N MET A 178 6.57 15.39 13.55
CA MET A 178 7.15 15.09 14.85
C MET A 178 8.59 15.60 14.90
N ASP A 179 8.83 16.64 15.72
CA ASP A 179 10.16 17.22 15.94
C ASP A 179 10.90 16.55 17.11
N ARG A 180 10.22 15.67 17.85
CA ARG A 180 10.79 14.98 19.02
C ARG A 180 11.31 13.62 18.63
N ASP A 181 12.39 13.20 19.26
CA ASP A 181 12.89 11.84 19.11
C ASP A 181 11.84 10.82 19.58
N MET A 182 11.51 9.88 18.70
CA MET A 182 10.51 8.84 18.94
C MET A 182 11.11 7.57 19.51
N LEU A 183 12.43 7.34 19.35
CA LEU A 183 13.09 6.10 19.76
C LEU A 183 12.89 5.80 21.25
N GLY A 184 12.55 4.56 21.58
CA GLY A 184 12.30 4.08 22.93
C GLY A 184 10.98 4.52 23.55
N LYS A 185 10.21 5.40 22.91
CA LYS A 185 8.93 5.92 23.40
C LYS A 185 7.75 5.15 22.83
N THR A 186 6.62 5.22 23.52
CA THR A 186 5.31 4.73 23.07
C THR A 186 4.48 5.85 22.46
N ASP A 187 3.38 5.51 21.78
CA ASP A 187 2.44 6.51 21.27
C ASP A 187 1.88 7.41 22.40
N GLY A 188 1.66 6.86 23.60
CA GLY A 188 1.14 7.62 24.74
C GLY A 188 2.09 8.69 25.27
N GLU A 189 3.40 8.55 25.02
CA GLU A 189 4.42 9.52 25.40
C GLU A 189 4.63 10.61 24.34
N LEU A 190 4.12 10.38 23.11
CA LEU A 190 4.37 11.22 21.95
C LEU A 190 3.14 12.02 21.51
N PHE A 191 1.95 11.43 21.60
CA PHE A 191 0.71 11.97 21.05
C PHE A 191 -0.29 12.32 22.15
N PRO A 192 -1.27 13.21 21.88
CA PRO A 192 -2.39 13.43 22.78
C PRO A 192 -3.15 12.14 23.10
N ALA A 193 -3.74 12.06 24.28
CA ALA A 193 -4.32 10.83 24.84
C ALA A 193 -5.31 10.13 23.87
N GLU A 194 -6.22 10.88 23.25
CA GLU A 194 -7.22 10.33 22.32
C GLU A 194 -6.59 9.75 21.05
N GLU A 195 -5.57 10.42 20.50
CA GLU A 195 -4.83 9.97 19.33
C GLU A 195 -3.98 8.74 19.67
N ALA A 196 -3.28 8.78 20.80
CA ALA A 196 -2.46 7.69 21.30
C ALA A 196 -3.28 6.41 21.55
N ASP A 197 -4.45 6.54 22.18
CA ASP A 197 -5.34 5.40 22.43
C ASP A 197 -5.83 4.76 21.13
N ARG A 198 -6.16 5.57 20.14
CA ARG A 198 -6.57 5.10 18.80
C ARG A 198 -5.45 4.33 18.11
N LEU A 199 -4.24 4.88 18.08
CA LEU A 199 -3.06 4.22 17.51
C LEU A 199 -2.72 2.92 18.24
N ARG A 200 -2.76 2.96 19.58
CA ARG A 200 -2.54 1.78 20.43
C ARG A 200 -3.52 0.65 20.11
N GLN A 201 -4.82 0.95 19.98
CA GLN A 201 -5.83 -0.05 19.64
C GLN A 201 -5.55 -0.72 18.29
N ILE A 202 -5.20 0.06 17.26
CA ILE A 202 -4.85 -0.44 15.94
C ILE A 202 -3.64 -1.39 16.03
N LYS A 203 -2.56 -0.95 16.65
CA LYS A 203 -1.29 -1.67 16.76
C LYS A 203 -1.40 -2.92 17.65
N ALA A 204 -2.05 -2.81 18.80
CA ALA A 204 -2.31 -3.94 19.69
C ALA A 204 -3.15 -5.02 19.02
N ARG A 205 -4.12 -4.65 18.18
CA ARG A 205 -4.91 -5.60 17.39
C ARG A 205 -4.01 -6.42 16.46
N VAL A 206 -3.04 -5.81 15.79
CA VAL A 206 -2.09 -6.50 14.92
C VAL A 206 -1.23 -7.48 15.70
N LEU A 207 -0.71 -7.07 16.88
CA LEU A 207 0.05 -7.96 17.77
C LEU A 207 -0.77 -9.16 18.23
N LEU A 208 -2.04 -8.95 18.60
CA LEU A 208 -2.93 -10.00 19.11
C LEU A 208 -3.38 -10.97 18.02
N THR A 209 -3.77 -10.45 16.84
CA THR A 209 -4.31 -11.29 15.76
C THR A 209 -3.23 -11.87 14.86
N GLY A 210 -2.03 -11.28 14.85
CA GLY A 210 -0.96 -11.62 13.93
C GLY A 210 -1.29 -11.36 12.46
N THR A 211 -2.30 -10.50 12.19
CA THR A 211 -2.76 -10.13 10.84
C THR A 211 -2.55 -8.63 10.64
N GLY A 212 -1.95 -8.25 9.52
CA GLY A 212 -1.74 -6.86 9.16
C GLY A 212 -3.04 -6.07 9.01
N LEU A 213 -2.96 -4.77 9.24
CA LEU A 213 -4.07 -3.83 9.15
C LEU A 213 -3.67 -2.58 8.38
N ARG A 214 -4.58 -2.07 7.55
CA ARG A 214 -4.46 -0.75 6.92
C ARG A 214 -5.67 0.09 7.28
N GLN A 215 -5.44 1.30 7.81
CA GLN A 215 -6.50 2.19 8.25
C GLN A 215 -6.08 3.65 8.09
N GLU A 216 -7.02 4.49 7.68
CA GLU A 216 -6.83 5.94 7.72
C GLU A 216 -6.98 6.46 9.15
N VAL A 217 -6.03 7.29 9.55
CA VAL A 217 -6.02 7.98 10.85
C VAL A 217 -5.88 9.49 10.64
N SER A 218 -6.45 10.28 11.55
CA SER A 218 -6.32 11.73 11.53
C SER A 218 -5.53 12.22 12.73
N ARG A 219 -4.79 13.30 12.54
CA ARG A 219 -4.01 13.96 13.55
C ARG A 219 -4.23 15.47 13.48
N ALA A 220 -4.45 16.08 14.64
CA ALA A 220 -4.49 17.54 14.76
C ALA A 220 -3.08 18.06 15.07
N ALA A 221 -2.51 18.87 14.18
CA ALA A 221 -1.20 19.49 14.36
C ALA A 221 -1.20 20.90 13.74
N GLY A 222 -0.58 21.88 14.40
CA GLY A 222 -0.50 23.25 13.88
C GLY A 222 -1.85 23.93 13.61
N GLY A 223 -2.92 23.52 14.30
CA GLY A 223 -4.27 24.03 14.06
C GLY A 223 -4.97 23.47 12.82
N GLN A 224 -4.36 22.48 12.16
CA GLN A 224 -4.92 21.79 10.99
C GLN A 224 -5.08 20.31 11.28
N THR A 225 -6.01 19.66 10.59
CA THR A 225 -6.17 18.20 10.64
C THR A 225 -5.44 17.57 9.46
N HIS A 226 -4.48 16.72 9.76
CA HIS A 226 -3.73 15.93 8.80
C HIS A 226 -4.28 14.52 8.77
N PHE A 227 -4.32 13.92 7.59
CA PHE A 227 -4.79 12.55 7.38
C PHE A 227 -3.65 11.67 6.93
N TYR A 228 -3.54 10.49 7.53
CA TYR A 228 -2.51 9.51 7.23
C TYR A 228 -3.14 8.17 6.89
N ASP A 229 -2.60 7.51 5.87
CA ASP A 229 -2.88 6.11 5.55
C ASP A 229 -1.85 5.26 6.30
N LEU A 230 -2.29 4.64 7.38
CA LEU A 230 -1.45 3.84 8.27
C LEU A 230 -1.60 2.36 7.92
N THR A 231 -0.47 1.73 7.56
CA THR A 231 -0.36 0.28 7.40
C THR A 231 0.51 -0.26 8.53
N VAL A 232 0.08 -1.33 9.18
CA VAL A 232 0.82 -2.00 10.27
C VAL A 232 0.84 -3.49 10.01
N GLU A 233 2.03 -4.12 10.04
CA GLU A 233 2.26 -5.53 9.83
C GLU A 233 3.02 -6.15 11.01
N PRO A 234 2.75 -7.41 11.38
CA PRO A 234 3.50 -8.08 12.43
C PRO A 234 4.89 -8.50 11.95
N VAL A 235 5.91 -8.28 12.79
CA VAL A 235 7.26 -8.78 12.58
C VAL A 235 7.42 -10.11 13.33
N ARG A 236 7.97 -11.12 12.65
CA ARG A 236 8.15 -12.48 13.20
C ARG A 236 9.61 -12.89 13.19
N ASP A 237 10.00 -13.66 14.20
CA ASP A 237 11.31 -14.32 14.24
C ASP A 237 11.34 -15.59 13.33
N ALA A 238 12.50 -16.24 13.26
CA ALA A 238 12.69 -17.47 12.49
C ALA A 238 11.81 -18.65 12.97
N GLN A 239 11.28 -18.57 14.18
CA GLN A 239 10.37 -19.53 14.77
C GLN A 239 8.89 -19.16 14.58
N GLY A 240 8.60 -18.07 13.88
CA GLY A 240 7.24 -17.59 13.61
C GLY A 240 6.58 -16.81 14.75
N ARG A 241 7.26 -16.53 15.86
CA ARG A 241 6.76 -15.78 16.99
C ARG A 241 6.79 -14.29 16.67
N ILE A 242 5.75 -13.57 17.07
CA ILE A 242 5.68 -12.11 16.88
C ILE A 242 6.65 -11.44 17.85
N THR A 243 7.59 -10.68 17.30
CA THR A 243 8.62 -9.92 18.05
C THR A 243 8.34 -8.43 18.08
N GLY A 244 7.34 -7.97 17.32
CA GLY A 244 6.97 -6.58 17.23
C GLY A 244 6.10 -6.32 16.01
N ILE A 245 6.04 -5.06 15.61
CA ILE A 245 5.34 -4.60 14.41
C ILE A 245 6.24 -3.70 13.57
N THR A 246 6.00 -3.71 12.27
CA THR A 246 6.48 -2.68 11.35
C THR A 246 5.28 -1.91 10.81
N GLY A 247 5.45 -0.62 10.57
CA GLY A 247 4.37 0.19 10.03
C GLY A 247 4.87 1.27 9.08
N ALA A 248 3.96 1.72 8.23
CA ALA A 248 4.17 2.84 7.33
C ALA A 248 2.99 3.81 7.45
N ALA A 249 3.28 5.10 7.59
CA ALA A 249 2.29 6.17 7.59
C ALA A 249 2.57 7.12 6.42
N MET A 250 1.62 7.24 5.51
CA MET A 250 1.68 8.15 4.36
C MET A 250 0.71 9.30 4.57
N GLU A 251 1.16 10.52 4.44
CA GLU A 251 0.26 11.67 4.49
C GLU A 251 -0.62 11.72 3.24
N VAL A 252 -1.93 11.80 3.43
CA VAL A 252 -2.95 11.84 2.36
C VAL A 252 -3.85 13.09 2.46
N THR A 253 -3.43 14.09 3.24
CA THR A 253 -4.18 15.31 3.52
C THR A 253 -4.55 16.06 2.23
N GLU A 254 -3.58 16.32 1.36
CA GLU A 254 -3.80 17.06 0.12
C GLU A 254 -4.70 16.28 -0.84
N ARG A 255 -4.54 14.97 -0.93
CA ARG A 255 -5.45 14.11 -1.71
C ARG A 255 -6.89 14.24 -1.21
N LYS A 256 -7.11 14.16 0.12
CA LYS A 256 -8.45 14.31 0.70
C LYS A 256 -9.02 15.71 0.50
N ARG A 257 -8.19 16.74 0.58
CA ARG A 257 -8.59 18.12 0.30
C ARG A 257 -9.07 18.26 -1.14
N LEU A 258 -8.31 17.75 -2.10
CA LEU A 258 -8.67 17.80 -3.52
C LEU A 258 -9.93 16.98 -3.83
N GLU A 259 -10.07 15.78 -3.25
CA GLU A 259 -11.29 14.96 -3.36
C GLU A 259 -12.51 15.74 -2.86
N GLY A 260 -12.38 16.43 -1.71
CA GLY A 260 -13.43 17.28 -1.16
C GLY A 260 -13.76 18.49 -2.04
N GLU A 261 -12.75 19.11 -2.64
CA GLU A 261 -12.96 20.26 -3.53
C GLU A 261 -13.68 19.86 -4.82
N ILE A 262 -13.33 18.71 -5.41
CA ILE A 262 -14.02 18.13 -6.57
C ILE A 262 -15.51 17.90 -6.24
N LEU A 263 -15.81 17.32 -5.08
CA LEU A 263 -17.19 17.09 -4.66
C LEU A 263 -17.94 18.40 -4.49
N ARG A 264 -17.33 19.42 -3.89
CA ARG A 264 -17.94 20.74 -3.71
C ARG A 264 -18.23 21.43 -5.05
N ILE A 265 -17.28 21.38 -5.99
CA ILE A 265 -17.46 21.93 -7.34
C ILE A 265 -18.61 21.21 -8.06
N SER A 266 -18.64 19.88 -7.98
CA SER A 266 -19.71 19.08 -8.58
C SER A 266 -21.09 19.42 -7.99
N GLU A 267 -21.18 19.66 -6.69
CA GLU A 267 -22.43 20.08 -6.04
C GLU A 267 -22.89 21.47 -6.47
N MET A 268 -21.96 22.42 -6.54
CA MET A 268 -22.29 23.76 -7.02
C MET A 268 -22.80 23.74 -8.46
N GLU A 269 -22.15 22.93 -9.31
CA GLU A 269 -22.57 22.79 -10.71
C GLU A 269 -23.95 22.11 -10.83
N GLN A 270 -24.21 21.06 -10.04
CA GLN A 270 -25.53 20.43 -9.99
C GLN A 270 -26.62 21.41 -9.52
N ARG A 271 -26.34 22.25 -8.52
CA ARG A 271 -27.28 23.30 -8.08
C ARG A 271 -27.55 24.33 -9.19
N ARG A 272 -26.50 24.80 -9.85
CA ARG A 272 -26.61 25.75 -10.96
C ARG A 272 -27.46 25.17 -12.09
N ILE A 273 -27.15 23.93 -12.52
CA ILE A 273 -27.96 23.28 -13.58
C ILE A 273 -29.41 23.09 -13.14
N GLY A 274 -29.68 22.72 -11.89
CA GLY A 274 -31.04 22.61 -11.38
C GLY A 274 -31.81 23.93 -11.40
N GLN A 275 -31.17 25.06 -11.07
CA GLN A 275 -31.75 26.42 -11.16
C GLN A 275 -31.98 26.82 -12.62
N ASP A 276 -31.00 26.65 -13.51
CA ASP A 276 -31.11 26.98 -14.93
C ASP A 276 -32.26 26.19 -15.61
N LEU A 277 -32.44 24.92 -15.24
CA LEU A 277 -33.57 24.12 -15.72
C LEU A 277 -34.93 24.68 -15.23
N HIS A 278 -34.98 25.03 -13.93
CA HIS A 278 -36.20 25.55 -13.34
C HIS A 278 -36.57 26.94 -13.88
N ASP A 279 -35.63 27.89 -13.88
CA ASP A 279 -35.89 29.29 -14.19
C ASP A 279 -35.88 29.57 -15.72
N GLY A 280 -35.10 28.81 -16.48
CA GLY A 280 -35.06 28.93 -17.94
C GLY A 280 -36.08 28.04 -18.63
N ILE A 281 -35.84 26.72 -18.63
CA ILE A 281 -36.62 25.79 -19.46
C ILE A 281 -38.09 25.67 -18.98
N CYS A 282 -38.33 25.54 -17.68
CA CYS A 282 -39.68 25.39 -17.17
C CYS A 282 -40.53 26.65 -17.40
N GLN A 283 -39.96 27.85 -17.28
CA GLN A 283 -40.68 29.10 -17.54
C GLN A 283 -41.05 29.24 -19.02
N HIS A 284 -40.12 28.94 -19.95
CA HIS A 284 -40.40 28.95 -21.38
C HIS A 284 -41.50 27.96 -21.77
N LEU A 285 -41.40 26.71 -21.27
CA LEU A 285 -42.41 25.69 -21.52
C LEU A 285 -43.76 26.07 -20.95
N THR A 286 -43.86 26.72 -19.78
CA THR A 286 -45.09 27.22 -19.22
C THR A 286 -45.69 28.32 -20.11
N GLY A 287 -44.88 29.20 -20.69
CA GLY A 287 -45.31 30.16 -21.67
C GLY A 287 -45.93 29.53 -22.95
N ILE A 288 -45.33 28.42 -23.42
CA ILE A 288 -45.83 27.66 -24.57
C ILE A 288 -47.15 26.97 -24.20
N GLU A 289 -47.26 26.35 -23.03
CA GLU A 289 -48.47 25.72 -22.53
C GLU A 289 -49.62 26.69 -22.50
N LEU A 290 -49.45 27.89 -21.88
CA LEU A 290 -50.49 28.91 -21.80
C LEU A 290 -50.93 29.44 -23.18
N LYS A 291 -49.98 29.66 -24.11
CA LYS A 291 -50.31 30.04 -25.49
C LYS A 291 -51.11 28.96 -26.22
N SER A 292 -50.75 27.69 -26.04
CA SER A 292 -51.47 26.57 -26.67
C SER A 292 -52.86 26.42 -26.09
N GLN A 293 -53.05 26.59 -24.77
CA GLN A 293 -54.38 26.60 -24.16
C GLN A 293 -55.26 27.78 -24.67
N SER A 294 -54.71 29.00 -24.73
CA SER A 294 -55.39 30.15 -25.27
C SER A 294 -55.81 29.93 -26.73
N LEU A 295 -54.93 29.35 -27.54
CA LEU A 295 -55.26 29.02 -28.95
C LEU A 295 -56.39 27.98 -29.03
N ALA A 296 -56.38 26.94 -28.19
CA ALA A 296 -57.44 25.94 -28.11
C ALA A 296 -58.80 26.58 -27.81
N GLN A 297 -58.86 27.50 -26.83
CA GLN A 297 -60.08 28.24 -26.47
C GLN A 297 -60.62 29.14 -27.63
N ILE A 298 -59.73 29.84 -28.33
CA ILE A 298 -60.12 30.65 -29.48
C ILE A 298 -60.67 29.82 -30.63
N LEU A 299 -60.12 28.64 -30.86
CA LEU A 299 -60.52 27.74 -31.94
C LEU A 299 -61.75 26.87 -31.61
N GLU A 300 -62.12 26.73 -30.37
CA GLU A 300 -63.15 25.80 -29.89
C GLU A 300 -64.49 25.96 -30.65
N LYS A 301 -64.90 27.23 -30.87
CA LYS A 301 -66.12 27.55 -31.63
C LYS A 301 -65.97 27.67 -33.14
N LYS A 302 -64.72 27.85 -33.64
CA LYS A 302 -64.44 28.07 -35.07
C LYS A 302 -64.00 26.79 -35.78
N ASN A 303 -63.18 25.95 -35.15
CA ASN A 303 -62.64 24.72 -35.71
C ASN A 303 -62.33 23.72 -34.58
N PRO A 304 -63.30 22.90 -34.14
CA PRO A 304 -63.12 21.97 -33.02
C PRO A 304 -61.98 20.96 -33.20
N ARG A 305 -61.68 20.60 -34.45
CA ARG A 305 -60.58 19.66 -34.77
C ARG A 305 -59.19 20.26 -34.47
N GLN A 306 -58.99 21.55 -34.84
CA GLN A 306 -57.78 22.31 -34.54
C GLN A 306 -57.69 22.68 -33.06
N ALA A 307 -58.80 22.94 -32.40
CA ALA A 307 -58.86 23.16 -30.96
C ALA A 307 -58.35 21.95 -30.19
N ALA A 308 -58.79 20.73 -30.55
CA ALA A 308 -58.34 19.50 -29.96
C ALA A 308 -56.81 19.24 -30.15
N GLN A 309 -56.28 19.64 -31.30
CA GLN A 309 -54.81 19.55 -31.56
C GLN A 309 -54.02 20.51 -30.66
N ALA A 310 -54.48 21.78 -30.51
CA ALA A 310 -53.83 22.74 -29.63
C ALA A 310 -53.88 22.30 -28.16
N GLU A 311 -54.98 21.71 -27.72
CA GLU A 311 -55.09 21.15 -26.37
C GLU A 311 -54.20 19.93 -26.15
N GLN A 312 -54.00 19.08 -27.18
CA GLN A 312 -53.05 17.98 -27.12
C GLN A 312 -51.60 18.48 -26.96
N ILE A 313 -51.22 19.56 -27.68
CA ILE A 313 -49.90 20.20 -27.51
C ILE A 313 -49.75 20.72 -26.08
N ALA A 314 -50.75 21.40 -25.54
CA ALA A 314 -50.71 21.90 -24.17
C ALA A 314 -50.51 20.77 -23.14
N ARG A 315 -51.17 19.62 -23.32
CA ARG A 315 -51.00 18.44 -22.46
C ARG A 315 -49.60 17.88 -22.55
N GLN A 316 -49.04 17.72 -23.76
CA GLN A 316 -47.67 17.23 -23.96
C GLN A 316 -46.63 18.15 -23.32
N VAL A 317 -46.79 19.49 -23.50
CA VAL A 317 -45.91 20.47 -22.88
C VAL A 317 -45.99 20.41 -21.34
N ARG A 318 -47.16 20.21 -20.76
CA ARG A 318 -47.36 20.05 -19.32
C ARG A 318 -46.63 18.81 -18.80
N GLU A 319 -46.69 17.72 -19.54
CA GLU A 319 -45.94 16.49 -19.21
C GLU A 319 -44.42 16.74 -19.19
N VAL A 320 -43.87 17.39 -20.22
CA VAL A 320 -42.46 17.78 -20.29
C VAL A 320 -42.07 18.74 -19.16
N ILE A 321 -42.90 19.69 -18.78
CA ILE A 321 -42.67 20.53 -17.60
C ILE A 321 -42.55 19.67 -16.33
N GLY A 322 -43.43 18.67 -16.16
CA GLY A 322 -43.39 17.75 -15.04
C GLY A 322 -42.06 16.96 -14.98
N GLN A 323 -41.64 16.41 -16.11
CA GLN A 323 -40.37 15.70 -16.24
C GLN A 323 -39.16 16.61 -15.97
N THR A 324 -39.12 17.81 -16.55
CA THR A 324 -38.05 18.80 -16.35
C THR A 324 -37.92 19.23 -14.89
N ARG A 325 -39.07 19.51 -14.23
CA ARG A 325 -39.10 19.81 -12.79
C ARG A 325 -38.60 18.63 -11.94
N SER A 326 -38.93 17.41 -12.32
CA SER A 326 -38.44 16.22 -11.61
C SER A 326 -36.92 16.09 -11.73
N LEU A 327 -36.35 16.35 -12.91
CA LEU A 327 -34.90 16.35 -13.14
C LEU A 327 -34.22 17.48 -12.33
N ALA A 328 -34.71 18.70 -12.43
CA ALA A 328 -34.18 19.86 -11.71
C ALA A 328 -34.16 19.64 -10.19
N ARG A 329 -35.22 19.06 -9.65
CA ARG A 329 -35.32 18.69 -8.22
C ARG A 329 -34.35 17.61 -7.81
N GLY A 330 -34.04 16.67 -8.70
CA GLY A 330 -32.98 15.65 -8.44
C GLY A 330 -31.59 16.24 -8.32
N LEU A 331 -31.35 17.39 -9.00
CA LEU A 331 -30.07 18.08 -9.02
C LEU A 331 -29.93 19.12 -7.90
N SER A 332 -31.01 19.76 -7.46
CA SER A 332 -30.97 20.82 -6.43
C SER A 332 -31.79 20.44 -5.19
N PRO A 333 -31.22 20.51 -3.98
CA PRO A 333 -31.93 20.21 -2.73
C PRO A 333 -32.86 21.33 -2.24
N PHE A 334 -33.31 22.22 -3.12
CA PHE A 334 -34.20 23.38 -2.78
C PHE A 334 -35.48 22.99 -2.01
N ILE A 335 -35.90 21.73 -2.09
CA ILE A 335 -37.07 21.17 -1.37
C ILE A 335 -36.80 21.05 0.16
N LEU A 336 -35.57 20.95 0.58
CA LEU A 336 -35.22 20.83 2.00
C LEU A 336 -35.54 22.09 2.79
N GLU A 337 -35.50 23.24 2.15
CA GLU A 337 -35.82 24.54 2.78
C GLU A 337 -37.31 24.81 2.84
N ALA A 338 -38.11 24.33 1.86
CA ALA A 338 -39.53 24.65 1.75
C ALA A 338 -40.45 23.59 2.43
N GLU A 339 -40.12 22.34 2.35
CA GLU A 339 -41.02 21.23 2.79
C GLU A 339 -40.44 20.39 3.95
N GLY A 340 -39.20 20.64 4.34
CA GLY A 340 -38.48 19.87 5.36
C GLY A 340 -37.87 18.57 4.84
N TRP A 341 -36.79 18.16 5.46
CA TRP A 341 -35.95 17.02 5.01
C TRP A 341 -36.65 15.65 5.13
N VAL A 342 -37.54 15.45 6.09
CA VAL A 342 -38.37 14.25 6.23
C VAL A 342 -39.30 14.07 5.02
N SER A 343 -39.94 15.16 4.57
CA SER A 343 -40.76 15.18 3.36
C SER A 343 -39.93 14.85 2.11
N ALA A 344 -38.70 15.38 2.03
CA ALA A 344 -37.80 15.07 0.93
C ALA A 344 -37.39 13.58 0.86
N LEU A 345 -37.16 12.93 1.98
CA LEU A 345 -36.87 11.48 2.03
C LEU A 345 -38.12 10.65 1.63
N LYS A 346 -39.29 11.05 2.05
CA LYS A 346 -40.56 10.44 1.63
C LYS A 346 -40.76 10.57 0.12
N GLN A 347 -40.49 11.73 -0.45
CA GLN A 347 -40.55 11.93 -1.90
C GLN A 347 -39.45 11.15 -2.65
N LEU A 348 -38.25 11.01 -2.07
CA LEU A 348 -37.21 10.16 -2.66
C LEU A 348 -37.68 8.71 -2.81
N ALA A 349 -38.31 8.16 -1.76
CA ALA A 349 -38.86 6.81 -1.80
C ALA A 349 -39.97 6.68 -2.86
N ALA A 350 -40.95 7.59 -2.89
CA ALA A 350 -42.04 7.56 -3.87
C ALA A 350 -41.52 7.61 -5.33
N ARG A 351 -40.61 8.54 -5.63
CA ARG A 351 -40.01 8.66 -6.98
C ARG A 351 -39.18 7.44 -7.38
N THR A 352 -38.46 6.84 -6.43
CA THR A 352 -37.70 5.62 -6.67
C THR A 352 -38.62 4.52 -7.12
N GLN A 353 -39.76 4.35 -6.45
CA GLN A 353 -40.77 3.37 -6.79
C GLN A 353 -41.39 3.61 -8.17
N GLU A 354 -41.74 4.87 -8.47
CA GLU A 354 -42.34 5.24 -9.76
C GLU A 354 -41.35 5.08 -10.94
N SER A 355 -40.11 5.50 -10.78
CA SER A 355 -39.14 5.57 -11.89
C SER A 355 -38.43 4.27 -12.18
N PHE A 356 -38.22 3.43 -11.17
CA PHE A 356 -37.38 2.22 -11.29
C PHE A 356 -38.17 0.93 -11.07
N HIS A 357 -39.46 1.01 -10.74
CA HIS A 357 -40.32 -0.15 -10.43
C HIS A 357 -39.77 -1.05 -9.28
N VAL A 358 -39.08 -0.42 -8.33
CA VAL A 358 -38.52 -1.03 -7.13
C VAL A 358 -39.39 -0.66 -5.94
N GLN A 359 -39.71 -1.62 -5.05
CA GLN A 359 -40.38 -1.29 -3.81
C GLN A 359 -39.48 -0.41 -2.95
N CYS A 360 -39.91 0.82 -2.69
CA CYS A 360 -39.15 1.75 -1.86
C CYS A 360 -40.04 2.35 -0.77
N HIS A 361 -39.72 2.03 0.48
CA HIS A 361 -40.50 2.46 1.63
C HIS A 361 -39.72 3.46 2.48
N PHE A 362 -40.42 4.44 3.01
CA PHE A 362 -39.88 5.37 4.00
C PHE A 362 -40.62 5.20 5.33
N GLN A 363 -39.86 5.07 6.41
CA GLN A 363 -40.39 4.97 7.77
C GLN A 363 -39.65 5.90 8.71
N THR A 364 -40.36 6.46 9.68
CA THR A 364 -39.77 7.29 10.76
C THR A 364 -40.35 6.89 12.09
N GLY A 365 -39.51 6.74 13.11
CA GLY A 365 -39.90 6.38 14.48
C GLY A 365 -40.40 7.54 15.33
N GLY A 366 -40.61 8.74 14.75
CA GLY A 366 -41.07 9.90 15.48
C GLY A 366 -40.79 11.24 14.78
N LEU A 367 -40.96 12.33 15.50
CA LEU A 367 -40.58 13.66 15.03
C LEU A 367 -39.05 13.78 15.04
N VAL A 368 -38.44 13.75 13.87
CA VAL A 368 -37.00 13.96 13.72
C VAL A 368 -36.78 15.36 13.13
N SER A 369 -36.20 16.23 13.92
CA SER A 369 -35.82 17.59 13.50
C SER A 369 -34.32 17.70 13.44
N ILE A 370 -33.77 18.22 12.35
CA ILE A 370 -32.36 18.60 12.23
C ILE A 370 -32.28 20.11 12.15
N SER A 371 -31.59 20.71 13.11
CA SER A 371 -31.49 22.16 13.22
C SER A 371 -30.53 22.77 12.20
N ASP A 372 -29.61 22.00 11.66
CA ASP A 372 -28.63 22.44 10.66
C ASP A 372 -29.09 22.05 9.23
N PRO A 373 -29.44 23.02 8.36
CA PRO A 373 -29.81 22.74 6.97
C PRO A 373 -28.69 22.05 6.15
N ALA A 374 -27.42 22.33 6.48
CA ALA A 374 -26.31 21.68 5.81
C ALA A 374 -26.27 20.20 6.16
N ALA A 375 -26.44 19.84 7.43
CA ALA A 375 -26.52 18.46 7.87
C ALA A 375 -27.69 17.72 7.21
N ALA A 376 -28.86 18.32 7.16
CA ALA A 376 -30.03 17.77 6.46
C ALA A 376 -29.74 17.50 4.98
N THR A 377 -29.05 18.41 4.30
CA THR A 377 -28.65 18.25 2.90
C THR A 377 -27.69 17.08 2.72
N HIS A 378 -26.67 16.97 3.55
CA HIS A 378 -25.70 15.88 3.47
C HIS A 378 -26.35 14.52 3.74
N LEU A 379 -27.21 14.41 4.75
CA LEU A 379 -27.97 13.19 5.05
C LEU A 379 -28.90 12.77 3.90
N TYR A 380 -29.60 13.74 3.29
CA TYR A 380 -30.41 13.47 2.12
C TYR A 380 -29.58 12.94 0.93
N ARG A 381 -28.41 13.54 0.67
CA ARG A 381 -27.51 13.07 -0.38
C ARG A 381 -26.92 11.69 -0.08
N ILE A 382 -26.65 11.36 1.17
CA ILE A 382 -26.25 10.01 1.58
C ILE A 382 -27.39 9.00 1.27
N ALA A 383 -28.63 9.33 1.62
CA ALA A 383 -29.79 8.48 1.29
C ALA A 383 -29.95 8.30 -0.23
N GLN A 384 -29.85 9.38 -0.99
CA GLN A 384 -29.97 9.36 -2.46
C GLN A 384 -28.91 8.47 -3.10
N GLU A 385 -27.65 8.59 -2.68
CA GLU A 385 -26.54 7.77 -3.18
C GLU A 385 -26.69 6.28 -2.77
N ALA A 386 -27.12 6.02 -1.54
CA ALA A 386 -27.39 4.69 -1.06
C ALA A 386 -28.49 3.97 -1.88
N VAL A 387 -29.61 4.67 -2.14
CA VAL A 387 -30.70 4.17 -2.99
C VAL A 387 -30.22 3.95 -4.43
N ALA A 388 -29.45 4.87 -4.99
CA ALA A 388 -28.91 4.73 -6.34
C ALA A 388 -27.97 3.51 -6.44
N ASN A 389 -27.13 3.29 -5.43
CA ASN A 389 -26.24 2.13 -5.37
C ASN A 389 -27.00 0.81 -5.22
N ALA A 390 -28.04 0.78 -4.40
CA ALA A 390 -28.92 -0.40 -4.27
C ALA A 390 -29.51 -0.81 -5.61
N ILE A 391 -29.98 0.16 -6.42
CA ILE A 391 -30.56 -0.12 -7.75
C ILE A 391 -29.50 -0.48 -8.78
N LYS A 392 -28.47 0.36 -8.93
CA LYS A 392 -27.49 0.21 -10.00
C LYS A 392 -26.55 -0.96 -9.80
N HIS A 393 -26.08 -1.14 -8.57
CA HIS A 393 -25.03 -2.11 -8.22
C HIS A 393 -25.60 -3.32 -7.50
N GLY A 394 -26.52 -3.10 -6.56
CA GLY A 394 -27.17 -4.17 -5.80
C GLY A 394 -28.23 -4.93 -6.59
N LYS A 395 -28.80 -4.33 -7.67
CA LYS A 395 -29.95 -4.85 -8.40
C LYS A 395 -31.11 -5.20 -7.45
N ALA A 396 -31.28 -4.35 -6.44
CA ALA A 396 -32.29 -4.55 -5.41
C ALA A 396 -33.69 -4.44 -5.99
N SER A 397 -34.61 -5.28 -5.52
CA SER A 397 -36.04 -5.17 -5.81
C SER A 397 -36.82 -4.44 -4.70
N ALA A 398 -36.20 -4.27 -3.52
CA ALA A 398 -36.77 -3.52 -2.40
C ALA A 398 -35.68 -2.71 -1.69
N VAL A 399 -36.06 -1.48 -1.27
CA VAL A 399 -35.20 -0.56 -0.50
C VAL A 399 -36.03 0.05 0.63
N ASP A 400 -35.54 -0.01 1.85
CA ASP A 400 -36.14 0.59 3.02
C ASP A 400 -35.29 1.77 3.52
N ILE A 401 -35.88 2.96 3.58
CA ILE A 401 -35.28 4.15 4.16
C ILE A 401 -35.90 4.36 5.53
N ARG A 402 -35.10 4.29 6.57
CA ARG A 402 -35.57 4.47 7.95
C ARG A 402 -34.82 5.59 8.64
N LEU A 403 -35.59 6.40 9.38
CA LEU A 403 -35.08 7.53 10.11
C LEU A 403 -35.60 7.49 11.55
N ASP A 404 -34.66 7.35 12.49
CA ASP A 404 -34.98 7.22 13.92
C ASP A 404 -34.13 8.18 14.75
N ASN A 405 -34.66 8.59 15.91
CA ASN A 405 -33.89 9.18 16.98
C ASN A 405 -33.60 8.09 18.03
N ILE A 406 -32.32 7.86 18.32
CA ILE A 406 -31.85 6.91 19.32
C ILE A 406 -31.03 7.71 20.36
N GLY A 407 -31.69 8.09 21.48
CA GLY A 407 -31.11 9.05 22.43
C GLY A 407 -30.87 10.40 21.76
N ASP A 408 -29.66 10.95 21.89
CA ASP A 408 -29.27 12.23 21.29
C ASP A 408 -28.75 12.10 19.84
N GLN A 409 -28.90 10.92 19.24
CA GLN A 409 -28.43 10.67 17.87
C GLN A 409 -29.59 10.48 16.91
N THR A 410 -29.52 11.12 15.76
CA THR A 410 -30.34 10.83 14.61
C THR A 410 -29.66 9.77 13.77
N VAL A 411 -30.36 8.68 13.47
CA VAL A 411 -29.85 7.56 12.67
C VAL A 411 -30.67 7.44 11.39
N LEU A 412 -29.98 7.64 10.27
CA LEU A 412 -30.51 7.33 8.93
C LEU A 412 -30.01 5.94 8.53
N ALA A 413 -30.94 5.03 8.26
CA ALA A 413 -30.66 3.70 7.74
C ALA A 413 -31.25 3.53 6.34
N VAL A 414 -30.45 3.08 5.39
CA VAL A 414 -30.92 2.65 4.07
C VAL A 414 -30.55 1.18 3.91
N THR A 415 -31.55 0.33 3.75
CA THR A 415 -31.38 -1.14 3.65
C THR A 415 -31.94 -1.61 2.32
N ASP A 416 -31.21 -2.42 1.60
CA ASP A 416 -31.65 -3.07 0.36
C ASP A 416 -31.56 -4.60 0.46
N ASN A 417 -32.30 -5.28 -0.41
CA ASN A 417 -32.28 -6.73 -0.58
C ASN A 417 -31.48 -7.19 -1.79
N GLY A 418 -30.52 -6.39 -2.24
CA GLY A 418 -29.69 -6.69 -3.43
C GLY A 418 -28.61 -7.73 -3.18
N ALA A 419 -27.62 -7.77 -4.09
CA ALA A 419 -26.54 -8.77 -4.05
C ALA A 419 -25.56 -8.57 -2.86
N GLY A 420 -25.62 -7.44 -2.15
CA GLY A 420 -24.71 -7.12 -1.06
C GLY A 420 -23.25 -6.88 -1.53
N PHE A 421 -22.33 -6.83 -0.58
CA PHE A 421 -20.89 -6.75 -0.85
C PHE A 421 -20.25 -8.14 -0.78
N ALA A 422 -19.53 -8.56 -1.81
CA ALA A 422 -18.87 -9.87 -1.90
C ALA A 422 -17.71 -10.06 -0.91
N SER A 423 -17.27 -9.02 -0.20
CA SER A 423 -16.19 -9.06 0.81
C SER A 423 -16.36 -7.92 1.81
N PRO A 424 -15.92 -8.06 3.06
CA PRO A 424 -15.90 -6.93 4.00
C PRO A 424 -15.15 -5.79 3.33
N VAL A 425 -15.80 -4.63 3.26
CA VAL A 425 -15.35 -3.44 2.55
C VAL A 425 -13.91 -3.10 2.95
N GLN A 426 -12.96 -3.61 2.18
CA GLN A 426 -11.59 -3.12 2.22
C GLN A 426 -11.62 -1.64 1.81
N ALA A 427 -10.74 -0.84 2.40
CA ALA A 427 -10.59 0.61 2.24
C ALA A 427 -10.33 1.07 0.78
N GLY A 428 -11.19 0.72 -0.15
CA GLY A 428 -11.15 0.95 -1.59
C GLY A 428 -12.52 0.98 -2.24
N GLY A 429 -13.60 1.08 -1.46
CA GLY A 429 -14.97 1.18 -1.97
C GLY A 429 -15.11 2.20 -3.09
N GLY A 430 -16.00 1.91 -4.08
CA GLY A 430 -16.23 2.77 -5.23
C GLY A 430 -16.51 4.23 -4.84
N MET A 431 -16.47 5.14 -5.83
CA MET A 431 -16.60 6.59 -5.63
C MET A 431 -17.83 6.97 -4.78
N GLY A 432 -18.96 6.26 -4.94
CA GLY A 432 -20.19 6.51 -4.20
C GLY A 432 -20.03 6.31 -2.68
N LEU A 433 -19.35 5.25 -2.24
CA LEU A 433 -19.12 5.01 -0.82
C LEU A 433 -18.17 6.04 -0.21
N ARG A 434 -17.12 6.41 -0.93
CA ARG A 434 -16.19 7.49 -0.50
C ARG A 434 -16.93 8.82 -0.37
N THR A 435 -17.79 9.14 -1.33
CA THR A 435 -18.63 10.34 -1.30
C THR A 435 -19.55 10.34 -0.08
N MET A 436 -20.20 9.23 0.24
CA MET A 436 -21.04 9.12 1.44
C MET A 436 -20.23 9.27 2.72
N GLN A 437 -19.05 8.65 2.80
CA GLN A 437 -18.14 8.79 3.96
C GLN A 437 -17.67 10.23 4.14
N TYR A 438 -17.27 10.88 3.04
CA TYR A 438 -16.89 12.30 3.07
C TYR A 438 -18.02 13.19 3.57
N ARG A 439 -19.24 12.99 3.05
CA ARG A 439 -20.44 13.76 3.46
C ARG A 439 -20.77 13.56 4.94
N ALA A 440 -20.67 12.32 5.42
CA ALA A 440 -20.84 12.01 6.83
C ALA A 440 -19.79 12.74 7.70
N GLY A 441 -18.52 12.72 7.27
CA GLY A 441 -17.45 13.45 7.94
C GLY A 441 -17.66 14.96 8.02
N MET A 442 -18.22 15.59 6.97
CA MET A 442 -18.52 17.03 6.93
C MET A 442 -19.49 17.49 8.03
N ILE A 443 -20.35 16.61 8.47
CA ILE A 443 -21.38 16.90 9.51
C ILE A 443 -21.05 16.22 10.85
N GLY A 444 -19.83 15.67 11.01
CA GLY A 444 -19.47 14.95 12.24
C GLY A 444 -20.25 13.65 12.45
N ALA A 445 -20.87 13.09 11.39
CA ALA A 445 -21.60 11.84 11.45
C ALA A 445 -20.66 10.64 11.23
N SER A 446 -21.03 9.49 11.80
CA SER A 446 -20.40 8.20 11.50
C SER A 446 -21.20 7.46 10.43
N LEU A 447 -20.49 6.91 9.42
CA LEU A 447 -21.09 6.05 8.38
C LEU A 447 -20.57 4.62 8.53
N ARG A 448 -21.50 3.67 8.58
CA ARG A 448 -21.20 2.23 8.64
C ARG A 448 -21.93 1.49 7.52
N VAL A 449 -21.24 0.57 6.88
CA VAL A 449 -21.80 -0.33 5.88
C VAL A 449 -21.83 -1.73 6.48
N GLN A 450 -22.98 -2.38 6.43
CA GLN A 450 -23.21 -3.72 6.96
C GLN A 450 -23.86 -4.59 5.89
N THR A 451 -23.57 -5.87 5.94
CA THR A 451 -24.31 -6.88 5.16
C THR A 451 -25.21 -7.62 6.14
N PRO A 452 -26.55 -7.44 6.08
CA PRO A 452 -27.49 -8.17 6.92
C PRO A 452 -27.40 -9.68 6.69
N ALA A 453 -27.81 -10.48 7.67
CA ALA A 453 -27.83 -11.93 7.56
C ALA A 453 -28.76 -12.43 6.44
N GLU A 454 -29.78 -11.66 6.10
CA GLU A 454 -30.77 -11.91 5.04
C GLU A 454 -30.26 -11.53 3.64
N GLY A 455 -29.02 -11.04 3.53
CA GLY A 455 -28.44 -10.52 2.29
C GLY A 455 -28.65 -9.01 2.11
N GLY A 456 -28.19 -8.48 0.98
CA GLY A 456 -28.26 -7.05 0.67
C GLY A 456 -27.25 -6.19 1.39
N THR A 457 -27.48 -4.86 1.39
CA THR A 457 -26.64 -3.87 2.04
C THR A 457 -27.44 -3.01 2.99
N ARG A 458 -26.84 -2.69 4.14
CA ARG A 458 -27.38 -1.70 5.07
C ARG A 458 -26.35 -0.59 5.28
N ILE A 459 -26.71 0.63 4.93
CA ILE A 459 -25.94 1.85 5.20
C ILE A 459 -26.57 2.54 6.40
N LEU A 460 -25.75 2.74 7.45
CA LEU A 460 -26.13 3.43 8.67
C LEU A 460 -25.33 4.71 8.80
N CYS A 461 -25.99 5.84 8.88
CA CYS A 461 -25.42 7.14 9.16
C CYS A 461 -25.95 7.69 10.49
N SER A 462 -25.06 7.79 11.49
CA SER A 462 -25.41 8.29 12.83
C SER A 462 -24.86 9.68 13.02
N PHE A 463 -25.73 10.63 13.29
CA PHE A 463 -25.45 12.05 13.45
C PHE A 463 -25.83 12.52 14.85
N GLN A 464 -24.95 13.22 15.56
CA GLN A 464 -25.30 13.86 16.81
C GLN A 464 -26.08 15.14 16.52
N ASN A 465 -27.32 15.17 16.97
CA ASN A 465 -28.16 16.36 16.85
C ASN A 465 -27.89 17.24 18.07
N PRO A 466 -27.25 18.42 17.93
CA PRO A 466 -27.04 19.30 19.07
C PRO A 466 -28.41 19.66 19.68
N PRO A 467 -28.52 19.70 21.03
CA PRO A 467 -29.78 20.00 21.68
C PRO A 467 -30.29 21.33 21.14
N SER A 468 -31.57 21.33 20.70
CA SER A 468 -32.26 22.54 20.28
C SER A 468 -32.15 23.56 21.40
N ARG A 469 -31.50 24.72 21.16
CA ARG A 469 -31.56 25.86 22.08
C ARG A 469 -33.02 26.16 22.32
N PRO A 470 -33.46 26.27 23.59
CA PRO A 470 -34.83 26.73 23.85
C PRO A 470 -35.02 28.12 23.22
N PRO A 471 -36.18 28.41 22.68
CA PRO A 471 -36.48 29.72 22.13
C PRO A 471 -36.29 30.79 23.22
N GLN A 472 -35.47 31.80 22.93
CA GLN A 472 -35.28 32.97 23.78
C GLN A 472 -36.53 33.86 23.71
#